data_1f6f4a0f35e4bce44b0b7b5b8053607e
#
_entry.id   1f6f4a0f35e4bce44b0b7b5b8053607e
#
_cell.length_a   1.000
_cell.length_b   1.000
_cell.length_c   1.000
_cell.angle_alpha   90.00
_cell.angle_beta   90.00
_cell.angle_gamma   90.00
#
_symmetry.space_group_name_H-M   'P 1'
#
loop_
_entity.id
_entity.type
_entity.pdbx_description
1 polymer ?
#
loop_
_entity_poly.entity_id
_entity_poly.type
_entity_poly.pdbx_seq_one_letter_code
_entity_poly.pdbx_strand_id
1 'polypeptide(L)' 'MAEYNVYRETFANQTLNLHDSMSVHEGGTATNTTVNAGASMFIYSGGTALSIKKNGG' A
#
# COMPACT_ATOMS: atom_id res chain seq x y z
N MET A 1 -12.69 -4.60 4.88
CA MET A 1 -11.60 -4.55 5.87
C MET A 1 -10.55 -5.58 5.53
N ALA A 2 -9.55 -5.17 4.79
CA ALA A 2 -8.49 -6.06 4.36
C ALA A 2 -7.15 -5.52 4.85
N GLU A 3 -6.22 -6.42 5.14
CA GLU A 3 -4.91 -6.04 5.60
C GLU A 3 -3.88 -6.75 4.73
N TYR A 4 -2.99 -5.98 4.14
CA TYR A 4 -1.96 -6.50 3.25
C TYR A 4 -0.59 -6.24 3.87
N ASN A 5 0.24 -7.27 3.87
CA ASN A 5 1.61 -7.15 4.34
C ASN A 5 2.54 -7.53 3.18
N VAL A 6 3.39 -6.60 2.79
CA VAL A 6 4.27 -6.79 1.63
C VAL A 6 5.69 -7.01 2.14
N TYR A 7 6.18 -8.24 2.00
CA TYR A 7 7.53 -8.63 2.43
C TYR A 7 8.31 -9.11 1.21
N ARG A 8 9.35 -8.38 0.84
CA ARG A 8 10.28 -8.81 -0.23
C ARG A 8 9.57 -9.25 -1.50
N GLU A 9 8.48 -8.58 -1.84
CA GLU A 9 7.75 -8.87 -3.05
C GLU A 9 7.14 -7.59 -3.58
N THR A 10 6.61 -7.64 -4.77
CA THR A 10 6.01 -6.48 -5.40
C THR A 10 4.51 -6.65 -5.50
N PHE A 11 3.77 -5.70 -4.94
CA PHE A 11 2.32 -5.62 -5.13
C PHE A 11 2.06 -4.51 -6.15
N ALA A 12 1.43 -4.89 -7.25
CA ALA A 12 1.15 -3.94 -8.32
C ALA A 12 -0.36 -3.83 -8.56
N ASN A 13 -0.80 -2.62 -8.92
CA ASN A 13 -2.20 -2.36 -9.30
C ASN A 13 -3.19 -2.71 -8.20
N GLN A 14 -2.84 -2.45 -6.96
CA GLN A 14 -3.71 -2.71 -5.83
C GLN A 14 -4.58 -1.50 -5.55
N THR A 15 -5.78 -1.75 -5.05
CA THR A 15 -6.69 -0.68 -4.63
C THR A 15 -7.09 -0.92 -3.18
N LEU A 16 -6.84 0.06 -2.34
CA LEU A 16 -7.23 0.00 -0.93
C LEU A 16 -8.51 0.81 -0.76
N ASN A 17 -9.53 0.14 -0.26
CA ASN A 17 -10.83 0.76 -0.04
C ASN A 17 -11.00 1.11 1.44
N LEU A 18 -12.20 1.57 1.81
CA LEU A 18 -12.49 1.95 3.19
C LEU A 18 -12.15 0.81 4.14
N HIS A 19 -11.40 1.11 5.18
CA HIS A 19 -10.95 0.18 6.22
C HIS A 19 -9.90 -0.82 5.76
N ASP A 20 -9.39 -0.69 4.54
CA ASP A 20 -8.27 -1.51 4.11
C ASP A 20 -6.96 -0.87 4.55
N SER A 21 -5.95 -1.70 4.77
CA SER A 21 -4.62 -1.20 5.12
C SER A 21 -3.56 -2.02 4.43
N MET A 22 -2.43 -1.39 4.16
CA MET A 22 -1.27 -2.07 3.55
C MET A 22 -0.02 -1.62 4.29
N SER A 23 0.82 -2.58 4.64
CA SER A 23 2.10 -2.32 5.27
C SER A 23 3.20 -2.86 4.37
N VAL A 24 4.05 -1.96 3.91
CA VAL A 24 5.18 -2.34 3.03
C VAL A 24 6.41 -2.43 3.90
N HIS A 25 6.91 -3.65 4.07
CA HIS A 25 8.04 -3.94 4.92
C HIS A 25 9.34 -3.97 4.13
N GLU A 26 10.44 -4.23 4.81
CA GLU A 26 11.75 -4.24 4.19
C GLU A 26 11.78 -5.17 2.96
N GLY A 27 12.29 -4.65 1.86
CA GLY A 27 12.38 -5.39 0.62
C GLY A 27 11.09 -5.44 -0.18
N GLY A 28 9.98 -4.97 0.39
CA GLY A 28 8.72 -4.96 -0.32
C GLY A 28 8.58 -3.73 -1.22
N THR A 29 7.77 -3.84 -2.25
CA THR A 29 7.51 -2.75 -3.17
C THR A 29 6.02 -2.69 -3.49
N ALA A 30 5.45 -1.51 -3.44
CA ALA A 30 4.07 -1.29 -3.86
C ALA A 30 4.09 -0.32 -5.04
N THR A 31 3.50 -0.73 -6.17
CA THR A 31 3.46 0.09 -7.36
C THR A 31 2.02 0.26 -7.83
N ASN A 32 1.72 1.44 -8.36
CA ASN A 32 0.38 1.74 -8.89
C ASN A 32 -0.73 1.41 -7.89
N THR A 33 -0.49 1.71 -6.62
CA THR A 33 -1.46 1.44 -5.57
C THR A 33 -2.36 2.66 -5.41
N THR A 34 -3.67 2.42 -5.37
CA THR A 34 -4.64 3.47 -5.14
C THR A 34 -5.12 3.37 -3.70
N VAL A 35 -5.01 4.47 -2.96
CA VAL A 35 -5.45 4.54 -1.57
C VAL A 35 -6.69 5.42 -1.52
N ASN A 36 -7.85 4.81 -1.32
CA ASN A 36 -9.11 5.55 -1.27
C ASN A 36 -9.37 6.09 0.14
N ALA A 37 -10.40 6.92 0.26
CA ALA A 37 -10.75 7.52 1.54
C ALA A 37 -10.99 6.43 2.58
N GLY A 38 -10.45 6.61 3.78
CA GLY A 38 -10.60 5.65 4.86
C GLY A 38 -9.62 4.48 4.83
N ALA A 39 -8.77 4.42 3.81
CA ALA A 39 -7.74 3.40 3.74
C ALA A 39 -6.43 3.93 4.33
N SER A 40 -5.55 3.04 4.68
CA SER A 40 -4.26 3.40 5.26
C SER A 40 -3.13 2.65 4.56
N MET A 41 -1.99 3.30 4.44
CA MET A 41 -0.82 2.67 3.86
C MET A 41 0.41 3.07 4.65
N PHE A 42 1.18 2.09 5.07
CA PHE A 42 2.38 2.31 5.86
C PHE A 42 3.60 1.80 5.10
N ILE A 43 4.63 2.62 5.04
CA ILE A 43 5.89 2.23 4.42
C ILE A 43 6.95 2.21 5.50
N TYR A 44 7.48 1.03 5.77
CA TYR A 44 8.53 0.88 6.78
C TYR A 44 9.90 1.03 6.14
N SER A 45 10.91 1.14 6.99
CA SER A 45 12.28 1.27 6.53
C SER A 45 12.64 0.11 5.61
N GLY A 46 13.21 0.41 4.46
CA GLY A 46 13.55 -0.60 3.46
C GLY A 46 12.42 -0.94 2.51
N GLY A 47 11.21 -0.41 2.74
CA GLY A 47 10.11 -0.60 1.81
C GLY A 47 10.11 0.48 0.74
N THR A 48 9.48 0.21 -0.38
CA THR A 48 9.41 1.14 -1.50
C THR A 48 7.98 1.31 -1.98
N ALA A 49 7.60 2.53 -2.27
CA ALA A 49 6.28 2.83 -2.83
C ALA A 49 6.48 3.67 -4.08
N LEU A 50 5.92 3.22 -5.19
CA LEU A 50 6.03 3.90 -6.48
C LEU A 50 4.64 4.12 -7.07
N SER A 51 4.43 5.30 -7.64
CA SER A 51 3.18 5.63 -8.32
C SER A 51 1.95 5.40 -7.44
N ILE A 52 2.02 5.88 -6.22
CA ILE A 52 0.92 5.75 -5.28
C ILE A 52 -0.07 6.88 -5.54
N LYS A 53 -1.33 6.52 -5.70
CA LYS A 53 -2.38 7.48 -5.93
C LYS A 53 -3.30 7.53 -4.72
N LYS A 54 -3.45 8.70 -4.15
CA LYS A 54 -4.28 8.88 -2.97
C LYS A 54 -5.56 9.62 -3.35
N ASN A 55 -6.69 8.97 -3.18
CA ASN A 55 -7.99 9.56 -3.46
C ASN A 55 -8.72 9.86 -2.17
N GLY A 56 -9.21 11.07 -2.05
CA GLY A 56 -10.09 11.43 -0.96
C GLY A 56 -9.43 11.47 0.40
N GLY A 57 -8.67 12.41 0.60
CA GLY A 57 -8.27 12.71 1.91
C GLY A 57 -7.10 12.15 2.53
#